data_df4417036fb350b69dac262c4c3a0c28
#
_entry.id   df4417036fb350b69dac262c4c3a0c28
#
_cell.length_a   1.000
_cell.length_b   1.000
_cell.length_c   1.000
_cell.angle_alpha   90.00
_cell.angle_beta   90.00
_cell.angle_gamma   90.00
#
_symmetry.space_group_name_H-M   'P 1'
#
loop_
_entity.id
_entity.type
_entity.pdbx_description
1 polymer ?
#
loop_
_entity_poly.entity_id
_entity_poly.type
_entity_poly.pdbx_seq_one_letter_code
_entity_poly.pdbx_strand_id
1 'polypeptide(L)'
;MLENQGYSPKDLCFGEQGRKKLVSGVVKMSKAVKSTLGPGGNPVLIESPNHTHGITVTKDGVTVAKAIDLFDPSENLAVKMMKEAAERTATSAGDGTTTAIVLTEGLVLSGLEFIKPEMNRTEVLRSMVDISDKVVDKLRKRSKRVTSSMLADVASISANNDREIGKIIAEVYKDVGKTGIVTVEKSQNDETYAETTLGLKFDRGYLSPMFINDQKKDECVFEDVMILVADMEISNILQIENVLKPIITEGKKLLIISPCNANVINTFAANVVK
;
A
#
# COMPACT_ATOMS: atom_id res chain seq x y z
N MET A 1 16.20 -0.17 -33.11
CA MET A 1 15.31 -1.32 -33.20
C MET A 1 13.90 -0.82 -32.98
N LEU A 2 13.05 -0.86 -34.01
CA LEU A 2 11.63 -0.53 -33.90
C LEU A 2 10.99 -1.64 -33.06
N GLU A 3 10.57 -1.31 -31.84
CA GLU A 3 9.70 -2.20 -31.06
C GLU A 3 8.45 -2.47 -31.90
N ASN A 4 8.31 -3.70 -32.34
CA ASN A 4 7.07 -4.22 -32.88
C ASN A 4 6.00 -4.03 -31.79
N GLN A 5 5.19 -2.98 -31.91
CA GLN A 5 3.90 -2.93 -31.21
C GLN A 5 3.05 -4.07 -31.78
N GLY A 6 3.17 -5.23 -31.15
CA GLY A 6 2.48 -6.44 -31.56
C GLY A 6 1.00 -6.18 -31.69
N TYR A 7 0.44 -6.40 -32.87
CA TYR A 7 -1.00 -6.41 -33.11
C TYR A 7 -1.64 -7.42 -32.14
N SER A 8 -2.41 -6.91 -31.18
CA SER A 8 -3.14 -7.71 -30.18
C SER A 8 -4.64 -7.66 -30.52
N PRO A 9 -5.17 -8.63 -31.25
CA PRO A 9 -6.58 -8.67 -31.58
C PRO A 9 -7.42 -8.74 -30.30
N LYS A 10 -8.56 -8.04 -30.30
CA LYS A 10 -9.50 -8.03 -29.16
C LYS A 10 -10.59 -9.08 -29.44
N ASP A 11 -10.85 -9.93 -28.43
CA ASP A 11 -12.05 -10.76 -28.41
C ASP A 11 -13.23 -9.91 -27.95
N LEU A 12 -14.25 -9.80 -28.80
CA LEU A 12 -15.41 -8.95 -28.54
C LEU A 12 -16.60 -9.81 -28.17
N CYS A 13 -17.09 -9.67 -26.95
CA CYS A 13 -18.25 -10.38 -26.44
C CYS A 13 -19.34 -9.37 -26.04
N PHE A 14 -20.54 -9.52 -26.62
CA PHE A 14 -21.64 -8.57 -26.49
C PHE A 14 -22.87 -9.19 -25.85
N GLY A 15 -23.80 -8.32 -25.40
CA GLY A 15 -25.12 -8.70 -24.96
C GLY A 15 -25.13 -9.53 -23.69
N GLU A 16 -26.06 -10.48 -23.66
CA GLU A 16 -26.29 -11.31 -22.47
C GLU A 16 -25.14 -12.31 -22.21
N GLN A 17 -24.49 -12.79 -23.24
CA GLN A 17 -23.38 -13.72 -23.12
C GLN A 17 -22.18 -13.05 -22.43
N GLY A 18 -21.80 -11.84 -22.86
CA GLY A 18 -20.73 -11.07 -22.23
C GLY A 18 -21.05 -10.75 -20.76
N ARG A 19 -22.30 -10.40 -20.48
CA ARG A 19 -22.76 -10.12 -19.11
C ARG A 19 -22.65 -11.38 -18.22
N LYS A 20 -23.09 -12.54 -18.70
CA LYS A 20 -22.99 -13.81 -17.96
C LYS A 20 -21.54 -14.15 -17.63
N LYS A 21 -20.62 -13.96 -18.56
CA LYS A 21 -19.18 -14.19 -18.33
C LYS A 21 -18.61 -13.24 -17.28
N LEU A 22 -18.90 -11.93 -17.36
CA LEU A 22 -18.45 -10.98 -16.35
C LEU A 22 -18.98 -11.32 -14.96
N VAL A 23 -20.26 -11.67 -14.83
CA VAL A 23 -20.88 -12.09 -13.56
C VAL A 23 -20.23 -13.37 -13.04
N SER A 24 -19.96 -14.34 -13.90
CA SER A 24 -19.25 -15.57 -13.53
C SER A 24 -17.88 -15.26 -12.93
N GLY A 25 -17.10 -14.35 -13.54
CA GLY A 25 -15.82 -13.90 -13.02
C GLY A 25 -15.93 -13.26 -11.64
N VAL A 26 -16.92 -12.36 -11.45
CA VAL A 26 -17.21 -11.74 -10.16
C VAL A 26 -17.50 -12.78 -9.08
N VAL A 27 -18.39 -13.73 -9.38
CA VAL A 27 -18.81 -14.77 -8.42
C VAL A 27 -17.66 -15.72 -8.09
N LYS A 28 -16.87 -16.15 -9.08
CA LYS A 28 -15.73 -17.04 -8.87
C LYS A 28 -14.69 -16.41 -7.95
N MET A 29 -14.29 -15.17 -8.24
CA MET A 29 -13.35 -14.43 -7.41
C MET A 29 -13.88 -14.20 -6.00
N SER A 30 -15.11 -13.73 -5.89
CA SER A 30 -15.72 -13.44 -4.60
C SER A 30 -15.88 -14.71 -3.74
N LYS A 31 -16.24 -15.85 -4.35
CA LYS A 31 -16.34 -17.13 -3.65
C LYS A 31 -15.02 -17.55 -3.01
N ALA A 32 -13.92 -17.40 -3.75
CA ALA A 32 -12.60 -17.71 -3.23
C ALA A 32 -12.21 -16.79 -2.06
N VAL A 33 -12.37 -15.48 -2.23
CA VAL A 33 -11.99 -14.50 -1.21
C VAL A 33 -12.91 -14.54 0.02
N LYS A 34 -14.22 -14.75 -0.17
CA LYS A 34 -15.19 -14.92 0.94
C LYS A 34 -14.87 -16.06 1.89
N SER A 35 -14.18 -17.10 1.42
CA SER A 35 -13.81 -18.24 2.26
C SER A 35 -12.89 -17.85 3.42
N THR A 36 -12.19 -16.72 3.32
CA THR A 36 -11.30 -16.19 4.35
C THR A 36 -11.98 -15.22 5.31
N LEU A 37 -13.24 -14.84 5.07
CA LEU A 37 -13.92 -13.76 5.79
C LEU A 37 -14.34 -14.16 7.21
N GLY A 38 -14.04 -13.29 8.15
CA GLY A 38 -14.55 -13.35 9.52
C GLY A 38 -13.94 -14.44 10.41
N PRO A 39 -14.51 -14.66 11.61
CA PRO A 39 -13.95 -15.60 12.59
C PRO A 39 -13.95 -17.05 12.13
N GLY A 40 -14.90 -17.41 11.26
CA GLY A 40 -15.01 -18.74 10.65
C GLY A 40 -14.25 -18.90 9.34
N GLY A 41 -13.49 -17.88 8.93
CA GLY A 41 -12.71 -17.90 7.70
C GLY A 41 -11.62 -18.97 7.74
N ASN A 42 -11.47 -19.70 6.64
CA ASN A 42 -10.46 -20.73 6.49
C ASN A 42 -9.23 -20.19 5.73
N PRO A 43 -8.03 -20.71 6.00
CA PRO A 43 -6.88 -20.43 5.15
C PRO A 43 -7.08 -21.00 3.75
N VAL A 44 -6.56 -20.31 2.76
CA VAL A 44 -6.54 -20.73 1.36
C VAL A 44 -5.14 -21.19 1.00
N LEU A 45 -5.06 -22.29 0.26
CA LEU A 45 -3.82 -22.80 -0.32
C LEU A 45 -3.67 -22.23 -1.73
N ILE A 46 -2.55 -21.58 -1.97
CA ILE A 46 -2.22 -20.97 -3.26
C ILE A 46 -0.92 -21.59 -3.76
N GLU A 47 -0.89 -22.01 -5.01
CA GLU A 47 0.34 -22.42 -5.66
C GLU A 47 1.27 -21.20 -5.79
N SER A 48 2.51 -21.32 -5.30
CA SER A 48 3.46 -20.22 -5.34
C SER A 48 4.09 -20.08 -6.72
N PRO A 49 3.97 -18.93 -7.39
CA PRO A 49 4.54 -18.75 -8.73
C PRO A 49 6.07 -18.75 -8.75
N ASN A 50 6.71 -18.55 -7.59
CA ASN A 50 8.16 -18.39 -7.48
C ASN A 50 8.91 -19.67 -7.09
N HIS A 51 8.20 -20.73 -6.74
CA HIS A 51 8.81 -21.99 -6.34
C HIS A 51 8.11 -23.16 -7.05
N THR A 52 8.86 -23.98 -7.71
CA THR A 52 8.38 -25.10 -8.54
C THR A 52 7.47 -26.10 -7.79
N HIS A 53 7.42 -26.05 -6.45
CA HIS A 53 6.54 -26.85 -5.59
C HIS A 53 6.15 -26.10 -4.31
N GLY A 54 6.18 -24.76 -4.32
CA GLY A 54 5.84 -23.96 -3.16
C GLY A 54 4.32 -23.77 -3.01
N ILE A 55 3.82 -23.92 -1.78
CA ILE A 55 2.44 -23.62 -1.43
C ILE A 55 2.44 -22.44 -0.46
N THR A 56 1.65 -21.44 -0.79
CA THR A 56 1.38 -20.31 0.13
C THR A 56 0.06 -20.60 0.85
N VAL A 57 0.10 -20.56 2.18
CA VAL A 57 -1.09 -20.68 3.03
C VAL A 57 -1.39 -19.30 3.58
N THR A 58 -2.57 -18.78 3.29
CA THR A 58 -2.95 -17.43 3.73
C THR A 58 -4.43 -17.29 4.02
N LYS A 59 -4.78 -16.37 4.93
CA LYS A 59 -6.13 -15.86 5.16
C LYS A 59 -6.31 -14.43 4.63
N ASP A 60 -5.24 -13.81 4.13
CA ASP A 60 -5.29 -12.45 3.63
C ASP A 60 -6.02 -12.37 2.29
N GLY A 61 -7.11 -11.60 2.28
CA GLY A 61 -7.97 -11.44 1.10
C GLY A 61 -7.27 -10.80 -0.10
N VAL A 62 -6.29 -9.91 0.13
CA VAL A 62 -5.49 -9.30 -0.96
C VAL A 62 -4.63 -10.34 -1.62
N THR A 63 -3.91 -11.13 -0.84
CA THR A 63 -3.04 -12.20 -1.34
C THR A 63 -3.84 -13.22 -2.14
N VAL A 64 -5.00 -13.64 -1.62
CA VAL A 64 -5.91 -14.54 -2.34
C VAL A 64 -6.40 -13.90 -3.64
N ALA A 65 -6.85 -12.65 -3.59
CA ALA A 65 -7.35 -11.94 -4.76
C ALA A 65 -6.29 -11.81 -5.87
N LYS A 66 -5.06 -11.47 -5.51
CA LYS A 66 -3.93 -11.33 -6.44
C LYS A 66 -3.57 -12.63 -7.16
N ALA A 67 -3.74 -13.76 -6.50
CA ALA A 67 -3.39 -15.07 -7.03
C ALA A 67 -4.43 -15.63 -8.01
N ILE A 68 -5.64 -15.04 -8.09
CA ILE A 68 -6.72 -15.57 -8.95
C ILE A 68 -6.57 -15.02 -10.36
N ASP A 69 -6.33 -15.90 -11.32
CA ASP A 69 -6.47 -15.64 -12.75
C ASP A 69 -7.34 -16.73 -13.38
N LEU A 70 -8.28 -16.32 -14.25
CA LEU A 70 -9.21 -17.22 -14.90
C LEU A 70 -8.83 -17.45 -16.38
N PHE A 71 -9.07 -18.66 -16.86
CA PHE A 71 -8.75 -19.02 -18.25
C PHE A 71 -9.59 -18.27 -19.29
N ASP A 72 -10.89 -18.01 -19.00
CA ASP A 72 -11.74 -17.23 -19.91
C ASP A 72 -11.37 -15.75 -19.82
N PRO A 73 -10.94 -15.10 -20.92
CA PRO A 73 -10.51 -13.70 -20.89
C PRO A 73 -11.59 -12.73 -20.47
N SER A 74 -12.86 -13.00 -20.79
CA SER A 74 -14.00 -12.16 -20.42
C SER A 74 -14.31 -12.27 -18.92
N GLU A 75 -14.24 -13.46 -18.34
CA GLU A 75 -14.35 -13.66 -16.91
C GLU A 75 -13.18 -13.00 -16.17
N ASN A 76 -11.96 -13.17 -16.70
CA ASN A 76 -10.75 -12.60 -16.12
C ASN A 76 -10.72 -11.06 -16.13
N LEU A 77 -11.43 -10.42 -17.06
CA LEU A 77 -11.59 -8.98 -17.07
C LEU A 77 -12.30 -8.49 -15.80
N ALA A 78 -13.36 -9.18 -15.38
CA ALA A 78 -14.05 -8.86 -14.12
C ALA A 78 -13.14 -9.07 -12.89
N VAL A 79 -12.36 -10.16 -12.90
CA VAL A 79 -11.35 -10.42 -11.85
C VAL A 79 -10.33 -9.30 -11.75
N LYS A 80 -9.79 -8.82 -12.86
CA LYS A 80 -8.84 -7.69 -12.89
C LYS A 80 -9.43 -6.42 -12.29
N MET A 81 -10.68 -6.08 -12.62
CA MET A 81 -11.36 -4.92 -12.02
C MET A 81 -11.54 -5.07 -10.51
N MET A 82 -11.88 -6.26 -10.03
CA MET A 82 -12.01 -6.53 -8.59
C MET A 82 -10.66 -6.52 -7.88
N LYS A 83 -9.59 -7.00 -8.50
CA LYS A 83 -8.22 -6.89 -7.98
C LYS A 83 -7.84 -5.43 -7.77
N GLU A 84 -8.08 -4.57 -8.76
CA GLU A 84 -7.81 -3.14 -8.66
C GLU A 84 -8.59 -2.48 -7.51
N ALA A 85 -9.86 -2.81 -7.34
CA ALA A 85 -10.66 -2.30 -6.22
C ALA A 85 -10.10 -2.75 -4.85
N ALA A 86 -9.69 -4.02 -4.73
CA ALA A 86 -9.06 -4.56 -3.54
C ALA A 86 -7.71 -3.88 -3.23
N GLU A 87 -6.86 -3.67 -4.24
CA GLU A 87 -5.57 -3.00 -4.10
C GLU A 87 -5.71 -1.52 -3.68
N ARG A 88 -6.66 -0.81 -4.28
CA ARG A 88 -6.98 0.57 -3.87
C ARG A 88 -7.44 0.64 -2.42
N THR A 89 -8.25 -0.34 -1.97
CA THR A 89 -8.70 -0.42 -0.58
C THR A 89 -7.52 -0.71 0.35
N ALA A 90 -6.65 -1.66 -0.01
CA ALA A 90 -5.44 -1.97 0.76
C ALA A 90 -4.51 -0.75 0.90
N THR A 91 -4.29 -0.02 -0.18
CA THR A 91 -3.40 1.16 -0.20
C THR A 91 -3.97 2.32 0.60
N SER A 92 -5.30 2.56 0.52
CA SER A 92 -5.93 3.72 1.15
C SER A 92 -6.30 3.50 2.62
N ALA A 93 -6.68 2.28 3.00
CA ALA A 93 -7.20 1.96 4.33
C ALA A 93 -6.35 0.93 5.09
N GLY A 94 -5.47 0.20 4.42
CA GLY A 94 -4.66 -0.87 5.02
C GLY A 94 -5.42 -2.14 5.37
N ASP A 95 -6.75 -2.14 5.28
CA ASP A 95 -7.63 -3.26 5.62
C ASP A 95 -8.95 -3.19 4.86
N GLY A 96 -9.80 -4.22 4.98
CA GLY A 96 -11.15 -4.24 4.38
C GLY A 96 -11.22 -4.72 2.94
N THR A 97 -10.17 -5.30 2.39
CA THR A 97 -10.08 -5.79 1.01
C THR A 97 -11.08 -6.89 0.71
N THR A 98 -11.22 -7.87 1.61
CA THR A 98 -12.24 -8.93 1.51
C THR A 98 -13.64 -8.34 1.51
N THR A 99 -13.90 -7.36 2.38
CA THR A 99 -15.18 -6.65 2.45
C THR A 99 -15.49 -5.92 1.15
N ALA A 100 -14.51 -5.24 0.54
CA ALA A 100 -14.68 -4.56 -0.74
C ALA A 100 -15.09 -5.52 -1.86
N ILE A 101 -14.46 -6.69 -1.92
CA ILE A 101 -14.80 -7.74 -2.91
C ILE A 101 -16.22 -8.28 -2.71
N VAL A 102 -16.60 -8.54 -1.45
CA VAL A 102 -17.95 -9.04 -1.10
C VAL A 102 -19.01 -7.99 -1.41
N LEU A 103 -18.76 -6.73 -1.11
CA LEU A 103 -19.67 -5.62 -1.44
C LEU A 103 -19.81 -5.45 -2.96
N THR A 104 -18.70 -5.56 -3.70
CA THR A 104 -18.74 -5.50 -5.17
C THR A 104 -19.63 -6.60 -5.76
N GLU A 105 -19.49 -7.84 -5.30
CA GLU A 105 -20.37 -8.94 -5.73
C GLU A 105 -21.83 -8.63 -5.39
N GLY A 106 -22.10 -8.23 -4.14
CA GLY A 106 -23.46 -7.92 -3.70
C GLY A 106 -24.11 -6.81 -4.53
N LEU A 107 -23.38 -5.73 -4.82
CA LEU A 107 -23.88 -4.63 -5.65
C LEU A 107 -24.14 -5.06 -7.09
N VAL A 108 -23.25 -5.84 -7.69
CA VAL A 108 -23.40 -6.33 -9.07
C VAL A 108 -24.61 -7.27 -9.18
N LEU A 109 -24.72 -8.26 -8.28
CA LEU A 109 -25.81 -9.23 -8.33
C LEU A 109 -27.15 -8.58 -8.04
N SER A 110 -27.25 -7.74 -7.00
CA SER A 110 -28.48 -7.00 -6.71
C SER A 110 -28.84 -6.03 -7.83
N GLY A 111 -27.87 -5.32 -8.41
CA GLY A 111 -28.12 -4.43 -9.53
C GLY A 111 -28.69 -5.18 -10.75
N LEU A 112 -28.19 -6.36 -11.05
CA LEU A 112 -28.69 -7.19 -12.16
C LEU A 112 -30.10 -7.73 -11.90
N GLU A 113 -30.43 -8.02 -10.65
CA GLU A 113 -31.77 -8.49 -10.25
C GLU A 113 -32.82 -7.38 -10.31
N PHE A 114 -32.47 -6.17 -9.83
CA PHE A 114 -33.41 -5.07 -9.69
C PHE A 114 -33.55 -4.15 -10.90
N ILE A 115 -32.49 -4.06 -11.76
CA ILE A 115 -32.53 -3.20 -12.94
C ILE A 115 -33.33 -3.88 -14.06
N LYS A 116 -34.55 -3.39 -14.27
CA LYS A 116 -35.44 -3.84 -15.34
C LYS A 116 -35.09 -3.18 -16.67
N PRO A 117 -35.46 -3.80 -17.82
CA PRO A 117 -35.20 -3.24 -19.16
C PRO A 117 -35.74 -1.82 -19.37
N GLU A 118 -36.86 -1.49 -18.73
CA GLU A 118 -37.58 -0.21 -18.84
C GLU A 118 -36.89 0.92 -18.04
N MET A 119 -36.03 0.58 -17.11
CA MET A 119 -35.37 1.56 -16.26
C MET A 119 -34.21 2.25 -16.98
N ASN A 120 -34.10 3.55 -16.75
CA ASN A 120 -32.91 4.30 -17.19
C ASN A 120 -31.68 3.91 -16.32
N ARG A 121 -30.82 3.09 -16.88
CA ARG A 121 -29.63 2.55 -16.18
C ARG A 121 -28.72 3.65 -15.65
N THR A 122 -28.57 4.75 -16.38
CA THR A 122 -27.74 5.88 -15.96
C THR A 122 -28.28 6.55 -14.70
N GLU A 123 -29.60 6.72 -14.62
CA GLU A 123 -30.25 7.29 -13.42
C GLU A 123 -30.14 6.35 -12.22
N VAL A 124 -30.30 5.04 -12.44
CA VAL A 124 -30.11 4.05 -11.37
C VAL A 124 -28.67 4.11 -10.83
N LEU A 125 -27.67 4.14 -11.71
CA LEU A 125 -26.27 4.22 -11.29
C LEU A 125 -25.96 5.53 -10.53
N ARG A 126 -26.49 6.67 -10.99
CA ARG A 126 -26.36 7.94 -10.26
C ARG A 126 -27.00 7.85 -8.86
N SER A 127 -28.21 7.31 -8.77
CA SER A 127 -28.87 7.10 -7.49
C SER A 127 -28.11 6.17 -6.55
N MET A 128 -27.45 5.13 -7.09
CA MET A 128 -26.58 4.26 -6.30
C MET A 128 -25.39 5.02 -5.72
N VAL A 129 -24.76 5.90 -6.50
CA VAL A 129 -23.65 6.74 -6.02
C VAL A 129 -24.14 7.68 -4.91
N ASP A 130 -25.26 8.39 -5.11
CA ASP A 130 -25.84 9.30 -4.12
C ASP A 130 -26.19 8.58 -2.80
N ILE A 131 -26.71 7.34 -2.89
CA ILE A 131 -27.01 6.53 -1.73
C ILE A 131 -25.71 6.08 -1.04
N SER A 132 -24.69 5.68 -1.81
CA SER A 132 -23.38 5.32 -1.28
C SER A 132 -22.78 6.46 -0.45
N ASP A 133 -22.82 7.69 -0.97
CA ASP A 133 -22.32 8.87 -0.26
C ASP A 133 -23.07 9.10 1.07
N LYS A 134 -24.39 8.96 1.07
CA LYS A 134 -25.20 9.05 2.29
C LYS A 134 -24.86 7.94 3.31
N VAL A 135 -24.55 6.73 2.83
CA VAL A 135 -24.11 5.61 3.69
C VAL A 135 -22.74 5.94 4.30
N VAL A 136 -21.79 6.41 3.48
CA VAL A 136 -20.45 6.83 3.95
C VAL A 136 -20.56 7.93 5.00
N ASP A 137 -21.39 8.93 4.80
CA ASP A 137 -21.61 10.00 5.78
C ASP A 137 -22.18 9.47 7.11
N LYS A 138 -23.13 8.53 7.04
CA LYS A 138 -23.65 7.87 8.25
C LYS A 138 -22.56 7.06 8.97
N LEU A 139 -21.69 6.36 8.22
CA LEU A 139 -20.57 5.60 8.78
C LEU A 139 -19.58 6.55 9.46
N ARG A 140 -19.22 7.66 8.83
CA ARG A 140 -18.36 8.70 9.43
C ARG A 140 -18.92 9.24 10.75
N LYS A 141 -20.22 9.52 10.81
CA LYS A 141 -20.89 9.98 12.05
C LYS A 141 -20.89 8.91 13.15
N ARG A 142 -20.87 7.63 12.80
CA ARG A 142 -20.82 6.51 13.75
C ARG A 142 -19.41 6.11 14.15
N SER A 143 -18.39 6.50 13.38
CA SER A 143 -17.02 6.18 13.68
C SER A 143 -16.57 6.84 15.01
N LYS A 144 -15.75 6.14 15.75
CA LYS A 144 -15.13 6.63 16.99
C LYS A 144 -13.64 6.72 16.80
N ARG A 145 -13.01 7.74 17.38
CA ARG A 145 -11.55 7.82 17.40
C ARG A 145 -11.01 6.69 18.28
N VAL A 146 -9.98 6.03 17.78
CA VAL A 146 -9.26 4.99 18.53
C VAL A 146 -8.56 5.64 19.72
N THR A 147 -8.81 5.10 20.92
CA THR A 147 -8.10 5.46 22.14
C THR A 147 -6.93 4.49 22.37
N SER A 148 -5.98 4.87 23.21
CA SER A 148 -4.84 3.98 23.53
C SER A 148 -5.27 2.63 24.10
N SER A 149 -6.41 2.57 24.80
CA SER A 149 -6.97 1.30 25.32
C SER A 149 -7.57 0.39 24.22
N MET A 150 -8.00 0.98 23.10
CA MET A 150 -8.58 0.24 21.97
C MET A 150 -7.52 -0.17 20.93
N LEU A 151 -6.30 0.37 21.05
CA LEU A 151 -5.27 0.17 20.04
C LEU A 151 -4.85 -1.30 19.92
N ALA A 152 -4.74 -2.01 21.04
CA ALA A 152 -4.41 -3.43 21.05
C ALA A 152 -5.51 -4.29 20.38
N ASP A 153 -6.79 -3.93 20.56
CA ASP A 153 -7.90 -4.66 19.93
C ASP A 153 -7.89 -4.42 18.41
N VAL A 154 -7.67 -3.17 17.96
CA VAL A 154 -7.58 -2.83 16.54
C VAL A 154 -6.39 -3.55 15.89
N ALA A 155 -5.22 -3.50 16.53
CA ALA A 155 -4.03 -4.18 16.03
C ALA A 155 -4.20 -5.70 16.00
N SER A 156 -4.83 -6.29 17.01
CA SER A 156 -5.12 -7.74 17.05
C SER A 156 -6.03 -8.16 15.90
N ILE A 157 -7.09 -7.38 15.61
CA ILE A 157 -8.00 -7.65 14.47
C ILE A 157 -7.23 -7.62 13.16
N SER A 158 -6.40 -6.61 12.94
CA SER A 158 -5.58 -6.47 11.73
C SER A 158 -4.53 -7.58 11.61
N ALA A 159 -4.05 -8.11 12.73
CA ALA A 159 -3.15 -9.27 12.80
C ALA A 159 -3.90 -10.62 12.79
N ASN A 160 -5.08 -10.70 12.17
CA ASN A 160 -5.89 -11.92 12.07
C ASN A 160 -6.29 -12.50 13.42
N ASN A 161 -6.67 -11.66 14.39
CA ASN A 161 -7.02 -11.97 15.78
C ASN A 161 -5.85 -12.48 16.64
N ASP A 162 -4.62 -12.21 16.23
CA ASP A 162 -3.45 -12.48 17.08
C ASP A 162 -3.32 -11.39 18.14
N ARG A 163 -3.58 -11.76 19.39
CA ARG A 163 -3.53 -10.85 20.54
C ARG A 163 -2.11 -10.53 20.98
N GLU A 164 -1.15 -11.41 20.73
CA GLU A 164 0.25 -11.19 21.10
C GLU A 164 0.87 -10.13 20.19
N ILE A 165 0.72 -10.30 18.88
CA ILE A 165 1.12 -9.29 17.89
C ILE A 165 0.38 -7.97 18.16
N GLY A 166 -0.92 -8.02 18.44
CA GLY A 166 -1.71 -6.83 18.75
C GLY A 166 -1.20 -6.03 19.93
N LYS A 167 -0.75 -6.70 21.00
CA LYS A 167 -0.14 -6.05 22.18
C LYS A 167 1.21 -5.40 21.82
N ILE A 168 2.09 -6.13 21.14
CA ILE A 168 3.40 -5.62 20.73
C ILE A 168 3.23 -4.35 19.89
N ILE A 169 2.34 -4.36 18.90
CA ILE A 169 2.07 -3.20 18.05
C ILE A 169 1.50 -2.03 18.88
N ALA A 170 0.58 -2.30 19.79
CA ALA A 170 0.00 -1.27 20.64
C ALA A 170 1.03 -0.61 21.57
N GLU A 171 1.98 -1.37 22.10
CA GLU A 171 3.09 -0.86 22.92
C GLU A 171 4.00 0.02 22.06
N VAL A 172 4.39 -0.43 20.88
CA VAL A 172 5.20 0.37 19.94
C VAL A 172 4.53 1.70 19.62
N TYR A 173 3.24 1.71 19.27
CA TYR A 173 2.53 2.96 19.00
C TYR A 173 2.37 3.86 20.22
N LYS A 174 2.35 3.31 21.42
CA LYS A 174 2.36 4.07 22.66
C LYS A 174 3.70 4.78 22.87
N ASP A 175 4.79 4.09 22.54
CA ASP A 175 6.16 4.59 22.72
C ASP A 175 6.54 5.63 21.64
N VAL A 176 6.26 5.34 20.36
CA VAL A 176 6.60 6.25 19.24
C VAL A 176 5.60 7.40 19.08
N GLY A 177 4.40 7.29 19.67
CA GLY A 177 3.37 8.30 19.60
C GLY A 177 2.65 8.38 18.23
N LYS A 178 1.82 9.43 18.07
CA LYS A 178 0.94 9.57 16.90
C LYS A 178 1.66 9.88 15.58
N THR A 179 2.86 10.40 15.65
CA THR A 179 3.68 10.82 14.50
C THR A 179 4.81 9.86 14.21
N GLY A 180 4.97 8.82 15.05
CA GLY A 180 6.00 7.81 14.86
C GLY A 180 5.68 6.90 13.69
N ILE A 181 6.72 6.42 13.03
CA ILE A 181 6.64 5.46 11.92
C ILE A 181 6.88 4.07 12.50
N VAL A 182 6.01 3.13 12.17
CA VAL A 182 6.13 1.73 12.55
C VAL A 182 6.30 0.91 11.30
N THR A 183 7.36 0.10 11.25
CA THR A 183 7.66 -0.85 10.18
C THR A 183 7.64 -2.26 10.72
N VAL A 184 7.32 -3.23 9.87
CA VAL A 184 7.32 -4.65 10.19
C VAL A 184 8.32 -5.33 9.28
N GLU A 185 9.30 -6.01 9.88
CA GLU A 185 10.36 -6.72 9.16
C GLU A 185 10.42 -8.18 9.66
N LYS A 186 11.04 -9.06 8.88
CA LYS A 186 11.31 -10.42 9.33
C LYS A 186 12.41 -10.41 10.38
N SER A 187 12.15 -11.06 11.52
CA SER A 187 13.18 -11.28 12.53
C SER A 187 14.29 -12.18 12.01
N GLN A 188 15.51 -11.97 12.49
CA GLN A 188 16.65 -12.84 12.21
C GLN A 188 16.73 -14.04 13.17
N ASN A 189 15.93 -14.04 14.22
CA ASN A 189 15.76 -15.12 15.19
C ASN A 189 14.31 -15.60 15.21
N ASP A 190 14.01 -16.61 16.03
CA ASP A 190 12.68 -17.21 16.13
C ASP A 190 11.70 -16.41 17.01
N GLU A 191 12.12 -15.25 17.52
CA GLU A 191 11.32 -14.41 18.41
C GLU A 191 10.69 -13.23 17.66
N THR A 192 9.44 -12.91 18.02
CA THR A 192 8.79 -11.66 17.60
C THR A 192 9.01 -10.61 18.70
N TYR A 193 9.69 -9.53 18.35
CA TYR A 193 10.00 -8.46 19.27
C TYR A 193 9.85 -7.09 18.60
N ALA A 194 9.86 -6.04 19.39
CA ALA A 194 9.83 -4.68 18.91
C ALA A 194 11.06 -3.91 19.38
N GLU A 195 11.62 -3.12 18.51
CA GLU A 195 12.68 -2.16 18.81
C GLU A 195 12.19 -0.75 18.53
N THR A 196 12.38 0.16 19.46
CA THR A 196 12.05 1.56 19.30
C THR A 196 13.33 2.37 19.19
N THR A 197 13.51 3.07 18.08
CA THR A 197 14.62 3.98 17.87
C THR A 197 14.13 5.42 17.87
N LEU A 198 14.92 6.33 18.43
CA LEU A 198 14.63 7.76 18.34
C LEU A 198 15.03 8.27 16.94
N GLY A 199 14.13 9.02 16.32
CA GLY A 199 14.36 9.59 14.99
C GLY A 199 13.69 8.81 13.85
N LEU A 200 14.12 9.11 12.63
CA LEU A 200 13.64 8.47 11.39
C LEU A 200 14.77 7.65 10.78
N LYS A 201 14.48 6.38 10.45
CA LYS A 201 15.37 5.52 9.67
C LYS A 201 14.93 5.51 8.22
N PHE A 202 15.85 5.73 7.30
CA PHE A 202 15.63 5.64 5.85
C PHE A 202 16.37 4.44 5.28
N ASP A 203 15.84 3.84 4.24
CA ASP A 203 16.44 2.68 3.55
C ASP A 203 17.66 3.07 2.69
N ARG A 204 18.00 4.35 2.64
CA ARG A 204 19.11 4.87 1.83
C ARG A 204 20.06 5.69 2.69
N GLY A 205 21.32 5.42 2.51
CA GLY A 205 22.41 6.16 3.15
C GLY A 205 22.96 7.29 2.27
N TYR A 206 24.22 7.65 2.49
CA TYR A 206 24.92 8.68 1.72
C TYR A 206 25.07 8.30 0.24
N LEU A 207 25.00 9.30 -0.65
CA LEU A 207 25.09 9.11 -2.10
C LEU A 207 26.51 9.02 -2.64
N SER A 208 27.53 9.35 -1.84
CA SER A 208 28.93 9.26 -2.21
C SER A 208 29.77 8.85 -1.00
N PRO A 209 30.76 7.94 -1.16
CA PRO A 209 31.71 7.59 -0.09
C PRO A 209 32.53 8.78 0.42
N MET A 210 32.62 9.86 -0.35
CA MET A 210 33.31 11.09 0.08
C MET A 210 32.65 11.82 1.25
N PHE A 211 31.38 11.49 1.56
CA PHE A 211 30.66 12.02 2.71
C PHE A 211 31.00 11.30 4.02
N ILE A 212 31.73 10.17 3.96
CA ILE A 212 32.10 9.40 5.14
C ILE A 212 33.09 10.25 5.99
N ASN A 213 32.73 10.46 7.25
CA ASN A 213 33.58 11.14 8.22
C ASN A 213 34.12 10.21 9.32
N ASP A 214 33.52 9.03 9.52
CA ASP A 214 34.08 7.94 10.33
C ASP A 214 34.48 6.76 9.43
N GLN A 215 35.77 6.76 9.03
CA GLN A 215 36.33 5.71 8.15
C GLN A 215 36.44 4.34 8.81
N LYS A 216 36.40 4.26 10.15
CA LYS A 216 36.50 2.96 10.85
C LYS A 216 35.19 2.19 10.79
N LYS A 217 34.06 2.91 10.73
CA LYS A 217 32.71 2.34 10.73
C LYS A 217 32.03 2.50 9.38
N ASP A 218 32.67 3.15 8.40
CA ASP A 218 32.04 3.53 7.13
C ASP A 218 30.75 4.36 7.31
N GLU A 219 30.77 5.26 8.28
CA GLU A 219 29.60 6.06 8.66
C GLU A 219 29.82 7.55 8.35
N CYS A 220 28.68 8.24 8.11
CA CYS A 220 28.61 9.69 8.06
C CYS A 220 27.76 10.17 9.24
N VAL A 221 28.40 10.66 10.30
CA VAL A 221 27.73 11.07 11.54
C VAL A 221 27.88 12.57 11.75
N PHE A 222 26.76 13.26 11.90
CA PHE A 222 26.71 14.66 12.22
C PHE A 222 25.84 14.93 13.45
N GLU A 223 26.31 15.84 14.31
CA GLU A 223 25.53 16.39 15.41
C GLU A 223 25.09 17.80 15.07
N ASP A 224 23.93 18.24 15.58
CA ASP A 224 23.34 19.57 15.36
C ASP A 224 23.23 19.95 13.87
N VAL A 225 22.71 19.04 13.07
CA VAL A 225 22.59 19.20 11.64
C VAL A 225 21.29 19.91 11.25
N MET A 226 21.39 20.90 10.36
CA MET A 226 20.24 21.48 9.67
C MET A 226 19.77 20.50 8.60
N ILE A 227 18.44 20.32 8.45
CA ILE A 227 17.87 19.37 7.52
C ILE A 227 17.07 20.11 6.45
N LEU A 228 17.44 19.92 5.18
CA LEU A 228 16.70 20.36 4.01
C LEU A 228 15.98 19.15 3.39
N VAL A 229 14.65 19.19 3.38
CA VAL A 229 13.83 18.19 2.70
C VAL A 229 13.16 18.84 1.50
N ALA A 230 13.35 18.26 0.30
CA ALA A 230 12.70 18.76 -0.92
C ALA A 230 12.19 17.58 -1.78
N ASP A 231 10.96 17.72 -2.24
CA ASP A 231 10.32 16.78 -3.17
C ASP A 231 10.51 17.22 -4.64
N MET A 232 11.74 17.63 -4.96
CA MET A 232 12.14 18.05 -6.30
C MET A 232 13.59 17.64 -6.54
N GLU A 233 13.93 17.34 -7.79
CA GLU A 233 15.32 17.07 -8.15
C GLU A 233 16.16 18.36 -8.08
N ILE A 234 17.22 18.33 -7.27
CA ILE A 234 18.22 19.40 -7.23
C ILE A 234 19.22 19.14 -8.37
N SER A 235 19.00 19.80 -9.49
CA SER A 235 19.84 19.68 -10.69
C SER A 235 20.98 20.69 -10.73
N ASN A 236 20.87 21.79 -9.96
CA ASN A 236 21.86 22.85 -9.86
C ASN A 236 21.91 23.41 -8.43
N ILE A 237 23.10 23.65 -7.89
CA ILE A 237 23.31 24.22 -6.55
C ILE A 237 22.66 25.60 -6.39
N LEU A 238 22.58 26.37 -7.47
CA LEU A 238 21.91 27.69 -7.44
C LEU A 238 20.44 27.63 -7.03
N GLN A 239 19.77 26.50 -7.23
CA GLN A 239 18.37 26.32 -6.82
C GLN A 239 18.19 26.41 -5.29
N ILE A 240 19.21 26.05 -4.53
CA ILE A 240 19.19 26.06 -3.07
C ILE A 240 20.18 27.08 -2.48
N GLU A 241 20.70 27.99 -3.29
CA GLU A 241 21.68 28.99 -2.87
C GLU A 241 21.21 29.81 -1.66
N ASN A 242 19.93 30.19 -1.62
CA ASN A 242 19.35 30.95 -0.51
C ASN A 242 19.37 30.19 0.83
N VAL A 243 19.36 28.84 0.78
CA VAL A 243 19.48 27.98 1.95
C VAL A 243 20.94 27.79 2.32
N LEU A 244 21.80 27.60 1.30
CA LEU A 244 23.23 27.33 1.53
C LEU A 244 23.99 28.53 2.09
N LYS A 245 23.72 29.76 1.59
CA LYS A 245 24.44 30.96 2.03
C LYS A 245 24.45 31.16 3.55
N PRO A 246 23.30 31.19 4.25
CA PRO A 246 23.29 31.35 5.71
C PRO A 246 23.97 30.18 6.43
N ILE A 247 23.79 28.93 5.95
CA ILE A 247 24.38 27.76 6.58
C ILE A 247 25.91 27.80 6.49
N ILE A 248 26.46 28.18 5.35
CA ILE A 248 27.91 28.34 5.14
C ILE A 248 28.43 29.50 5.99
N THR A 249 27.72 30.63 6.04
CA THR A 249 28.14 31.79 6.82
C THR A 249 28.17 31.49 8.31
N GLU A 250 27.21 30.71 8.81
CA GLU A 250 27.13 30.31 10.21
C GLU A 250 27.99 29.10 10.55
N GLY A 251 28.64 28.47 9.56
CA GLY A 251 29.46 27.28 9.74
C GLY A 251 28.67 26.06 10.23
N LYS A 252 27.38 26.01 9.92
CA LYS A 252 26.51 24.89 10.31
C LYS A 252 26.62 23.72 9.33
N LYS A 253 26.29 22.53 9.81
CA LYS A 253 26.23 21.31 9.02
C LYS A 253 24.86 21.18 8.38
N LEU A 254 24.80 20.64 7.15
CA LEU A 254 23.56 20.46 6.39
C LEU A 254 23.42 19.02 5.91
N LEU A 255 22.27 18.43 6.19
CA LEU A 255 21.79 17.19 5.59
C LEU A 255 20.73 17.55 4.54
N ILE A 256 20.91 17.07 3.31
CA ILE A 256 19.93 17.26 2.22
C ILE A 256 19.25 15.92 1.94
N ILE A 257 17.92 15.90 2.01
CA ILE A 257 17.08 14.76 1.68
C ILE A 257 16.26 15.16 0.44
N SER A 258 16.80 14.82 -0.73
CA SER A 258 16.21 15.17 -2.03
C SER A 258 16.83 14.33 -3.14
N PRO A 259 16.13 14.06 -4.25
CA PRO A 259 16.78 13.59 -5.47
C PRO A 259 17.81 14.63 -5.94
N CYS A 260 19.03 14.21 -6.23
CA CYS A 260 20.12 15.08 -6.68
C CYS A 260 20.77 14.50 -7.93
N ASN A 261 21.12 15.36 -8.90
CA ASN A 261 21.91 14.87 -10.03
C ASN A 261 23.38 14.66 -9.66
N ALA A 262 24.11 13.89 -10.48
CA ALA A 262 25.50 13.53 -10.21
C ALA A 262 26.43 14.74 -10.07
N ASN A 263 26.21 15.84 -10.81
CA ASN A 263 27.04 17.04 -10.70
C ASN A 263 26.89 17.74 -9.36
N VAL A 264 25.68 17.81 -8.84
CA VAL A 264 25.39 18.38 -7.51
C VAL A 264 26.01 17.54 -6.41
N ILE A 265 25.85 16.20 -6.49
CA ILE A 265 26.46 15.26 -5.55
C ILE A 265 27.98 15.42 -5.52
N ASN A 266 28.61 15.43 -6.69
CA ASN A 266 30.08 15.58 -6.81
C ASN A 266 30.57 16.92 -6.26
N THR A 267 29.81 18.00 -6.51
CA THR A 267 30.16 19.33 -5.98
C THR A 267 30.09 19.37 -4.46
N PHE A 268 29.02 18.81 -3.85
CA PHE A 268 28.94 18.71 -2.40
C PHE A 268 30.04 17.83 -1.84
N ALA A 269 30.27 16.66 -2.44
CA ALA A 269 31.29 15.73 -2.01
C ALA A 269 32.73 16.34 -2.06
N ALA A 270 33.00 17.17 -3.06
CA ALA A 270 34.28 17.87 -3.17
C ALA A 270 34.43 19.02 -2.13
N ASN A 271 33.34 19.52 -1.59
CA ASN A 271 33.31 20.63 -0.63
C ASN A 271 32.99 20.18 0.82
N VAL A 272 33.06 18.89 1.11
CA VAL A 272 32.95 18.39 2.48
C VAL A 272 34.14 18.90 3.28
N VAL A 273 33.91 19.82 4.17
CA VAL A 273 34.92 20.30 5.11
C VAL A 273 35.09 19.24 6.19
N LYS A 274 36.31 18.75 6.34
CA LYS A 274 36.70 17.78 7.35
C LYS A 274 36.73 18.39 8.74
#